data_39c3103843388850e3176ed121c6fd64
#
_entry.id   39c3103843388850e3176ed121c6fd64
#
_cell.length_a   1.000
_cell.length_b   1.000
_cell.length_c   1.000
_cell.angle_alpha   90.00
_cell.angle_beta   90.00
_cell.angle_gamma   90.00
#
_symmetry.space_group_name_H-M   'P 1'
#
loop_
_entity.id
_entity.type
_entity.pdbx_description
1 polymer ?
#
loop_
_entity_poly.entity_id
_entity_poly.type
_entity_poly.pdbx_seq_one_letter_code
_entity_poly.pdbx_strand_id
1 'polypeptide(L)'
;MFPVPALTAEQVVSEGLDLQPGETILVNGAGGVTGGMIVELAAARGATVIATASKSSAARVTALGADVVLDYHDSDWISRAVEAAGSSGIQAGANAAQGGEPDVLGALADGGRLATITGAPPPAERGIGIANVYIRPDGDQLRLLAASLADGKFHVDIDASYPLTGAAEGLARATKGARAAVVLEP
;
A
#
# COMPACT_ATOMS: atom_id res chain seq x y z
N MET A 1 10.39 -13.11 4.94
CA MET A 1 9.32 -12.44 4.20
C MET A 1 9.10 -10.98 4.62
N PHE A 2 9.16 -10.63 5.91
CA PHE A 2 8.96 -9.28 6.44
C PHE A 2 9.86 -8.18 5.84
N PRO A 3 11.19 -8.36 5.67
CA PRO A 3 12.09 -7.24 5.33
C PRO A 3 11.74 -6.52 4.01
N VAL A 4 11.48 -7.26 2.94
CA VAL A 4 11.27 -6.67 1.61
C VAL A 4 9.97 -5.83 1.57
N PRO A 5 8.78 -6.35 1.87
CA PRO A 5 7.56 -5.55 1.81
C PRO A 5 7.54 -4.41 2.84
N ALA A 6 8.12 -4.62 4.04
CA ALA A 6 8.14 -3.58 5.07
C ALA A 6 9.04 -2.40 4.70
N LEU A 7 10.28 -2.67 4.23
CA LEU A 7 11.16 -1.61 3.74
C LEU A 7 10.57 -0.92 2.50
N THR A 8 9.95 -1.66 1.58
CA THR A 8 9.29 -1.06 0.43
C THR A 8 8.19 -0.10 0.87
N ALA A 9 7.31 -0.52 1.78
CA ALA A 9 6.23 0.31 2.30
C ALA A 9 6.77 1.56 3.01
N GLU A 10 7.80 1.40 3.85
CA GLU A 10 8.44 2.53 4.54
C GLU A 10 9.04 3.52 3.54
N GLN A 11 9.80 3.05 2.55
CA GLN A 11 10.44 3.90 1.56
C GLN A 11 9.41 4.57 0.61
N VAL A 12 8.28 3.93 0.34
CA VAL A 12 7.16 4.58 -0.36
C VAL A 12 6.65 5.78 0.43
N VAL A 13 6.38 5.59 1.72
CA VAL A 13 5.73 6.61 2.55
C VAL A 13 6.71 7.73 2.93
N SER A 14 7.95 7.38 3.31
CA SER A 14 8.94 8.36 3.81
C SER A 14 9.74 9.04 2.70
N GLU A 15 10.16 8.30 1.67
CA GLU A 15 11.10 8.81 0.66
C GLU A 15 10.39 9.11 -0.67
N GLY A 16 9.53 8.19 -1.12
CA GLY A 16 8.81 8.35 -2.39
C GLY A 16 7.75 9.43 -2.33
N LEU A 17 7.05 9.53 -1.21
CA LEU A 17 5.95 10.48 -1.02
C LEU A 17 6.29 11.62 -0.07
N ASP A 18 7.28 11.47 0.80
CA ASP A 18 7.52 12.42 1.91
C ASP A 18 6.20 12.80 2.60
N LEU A 19 5.43 11.76 2.99
CA LEU A 19 4.05 11.92 3.46
C LEU A 19 4.01 12.66 4.80
N GLN A 20 3.27 13.77 4.84
CA GLN A 20 3.15 14.62 6.01
C GLN A 20 1.87 14.32 6.80
N PRO A 21 1.88 14.54 8.13
CA PRO A 21 0.65 14.43 8.94
C PRO A 21 -0.45 15.38 8.43
N GLY A 22 -1.68 14.87 8.39
CA GLY A 22 -2.85 15.62 7.92
C GLY A 22 -3.05 15.63 6.40
N GLU A 23 -2.13 15.08 5.61
CA GLU A 23 -2.35 14.87 4.18
C GLU A 23 -3.31 13.71 3.92
N THR A 24 -3.97 13.74 2.78
CA THR A 24 -4.79 12.61 2.29
C THR A 24 -3.97 11.79 1.29
N ILE A 25 -3.88 10.48 1.56
CA ILE A 25 -3.23 9.52 0.68
C ILE A 25 -4.25 8.53 0.10
N LEU A 26 -4.11 8.25 -1.20
CA LEU A 26 -4.78 7.13 -1.87
C LEU A 26 -3.82 5.95 -1.98
N VAL A 27 -4.16 4.81 -1.38
CA VAL A 27 -3.38 3.56 -1.47
C VAL A 27 -4.12 2.58 -2.37
N ASN A 28 -3.64 2.41 -3.60
CA ASN A 28 -4.18 1.42 -4.54
C ASN A 28 -3.49 0.07 -4.36
N GLY A 29 -4.29 -1.00 -4.24
CA GLY A 29 -3.79 -2.35 -3.96
C GLY A 29 -3.57 -2.63 -2.46
N ALA A 30 -4.28 -1.95 -1.58
CA ALA A 30 -4.19 -2.12 -0.12
C ALA A 30 -4.55 -3.53 0.37
N GLY A 31 -5.29 -4.30 -0.43
CA GLY A 31 -5.57 -5.72 -0.17
C GLY A 31 -4.35 -6.64 -0.20
N GLY A 32 -3.24 -6.22 -0.81
CA GLY A 32 -1.97 -6.94 -0.84
C GLY A 32 -1.12 -6.73 0.42
N VAL A 33 -0.02 -7.48 0.53
CA VAL A 33 0.90 -7.40 1.70
C VAL A 33 1.53 -6.01 1.79
N THR A 34 2.22 -5.55 0.74
CA THR A 34 2.91 -4.26 0.75
C THR A 34 1.92 -3.10 0.83
N GLY A 35 0.80 -3.17 0.09
CA GLY A 35 -0.24 -2.13 0.15
C GLY A 35 -0.87 -2.00 1.53
N GLY A 36 -1.14 -3.11 2.23
CA GLY A 36 -1.60 -3.09 3.61
C GLY A 36 -0.60 -2.44 4.58
N MET A 37 0.68 -2.73 4.41
CA MET A 37 1.75 -2.09 5.19
C MET A 37 1.86 -0.58 4.91
N ILE A 38 1.65 -0.14 3.67
CA ILE A 38 1.59 1.30 3.32
C ILE A 38 0.43 1.97 4.06
N VAL A 39 -0.77 1.34 4.09
CA VAL A 39 -1.93 1.85 4.83
C VAL A 39 -1.57 2.08 6.31
N GLU A 40 -1.03 1.05 6.96
CA GLU A 40 -0.69 1.10 8.38
C GLU A 40 0.35 2.17 8.70
N LEU A 41 1.41 2.28 7.90
CA LEU A 41 2.45 3.29 8.07
C LEU A 41 1.94 4.71 7.78
N ALA A 42 1.06 4.89 6.81
CA ALA A 42 0.44 6.19 6.51
C ALA A 42 -0.49 6.64 7.65
N ALA A 43 -1.35 5.74 8.14
CA ALA A 43 -2.22 6.01 9.28
C ALA A 43 -1.42 6.34 10.55
N ALA A 44 -0.34 5.60 10.83
CA ALA A 44 0.55 5.88 11.96
C ALA A 44 1.24 7.26 11.88
N ARG A 45 1.39 7.83 10.67
CA ARG A 45 1.90 9.19 10.45
C ARG A 45 0.81 10.27 10.57
N GLY A 46 -0.44 9.88 10.81
CA GLY A 46 -1.55 10.83 10.93
C GLY A 46 -2.09 11.35 9.61
N ALA A 47 -1.89 10.62 8.52
CA ALA A 47 -2.52 10.90 7.23
C ALA A 47 -3.96 10.37 7.21
N THR A 48 -4.84 11.01 6.42
CA THR A 48 -6.15 10.44 6.06
C THR A 48 -5.95 9.42 4.95
N VAL A 49 -6.33 8.16 5.18
CA VAL A 49 -6.04 7.06 4.26
C VAL A 49 -7.30 6.62 3.52
N ILE A 50 -7.31 6.82 2.21
CA ILE A 50 -8.27 6.25 1.28
C ILE A 50 -7.60 5.05 0.61
N ALA A 51 -8.24 3.88 0.64
CA ALA A 51 -7.62 2.65 0.16
C ALA A 51 -8.53 1.89 -0.81
N THR A 52 -7.95 1.18 -1.79
CA THR A 52 -8.71 0.24 -2.61
C THR A 52 -8.46 -1.19 -2.17
N ALA A 53 -9.51 -1.96 -2.04
CA ALA A 53 -9.45 -3.38 -1.70
C ALA A 53 -10.67 -4.12 -2.24
N SER A 54 -10.57 -5.46 -2.41
CA SER A 54 -11.76 -6.29 -2.66
C SER A 54 -12.63 -6.37 -1.41
N LYS A 55 -13.91 -6.71 -1.58
CA LYS A 55 -14.85 -6.92 -0.46
C LYS A 55 -14.30 -7.88 0.60
N SER A 56 -13.56 -8.92 0.18
CA SER A 56 -12.97 -9.90 1.10
C SER A 56 -11.81 -9.37 1.94
N SER A 57 -11.16 -8.28 1.51
CA SER A 57 -10.02 -7.65 2.18
C SER A 57 -10.41 -6.35 2.91
N ALA A 58 -11.59 -5.80 2.65
CA ALA A 58 -11.99 -4.48 3.14
C ALA A 58 -11.91 -4.37 4.67
N ALA A 59 -12.47 -5.33 5.40
CA ALA A 59 -12.44 -5.29 6.87
C ALA A 59 -11.01 -5.28 7.44
N ARG A 60 -10.10 -6.04 6.81
CA ARG A 60 -8.68 -6.04 7.19
C ARG A 60 -8.04 -4.69 6.92
N VAL A 61 -8.27 -4.12 5.74
CA VAL A 61 -7.69 -2.82 5.36
C VAL A 61 -8.20 -1.69 6.26
N THR A 62 -9.47 -1.73 6.66
CA THR A 62 -10.01 -0.81 7.68
C THR A 62 -9.30 -1.00 9.03
N ALA A 63 -9.07 -2.25 9.47
CA ALA A 63 -8.37 -2.52 10.73
C ALA A 63 -6.90 -2.06 10.72
N LEU A 64 -6.27 -1.96 9.53
CA LEU A 64 -4.92 -1.41 9.36
C LEU A 64 -4.89 0.13 9.41
N GLY A 65 -6.04 0.79 9.52
CA GLY A 65 -6.14 2.24 9.70
C GLY A 65 -6.61 3.01 8.46
N ALA A 66 -7.19 2.35 7.45
CA ALA A 66 -7.84 3.07 6.36
C ALA A 66 -9.14 3.73 6.84
N ASP A 67 -9.30 5.04 6.60
CA ASP A 67 -10.51 5.80 6.90
C ASP A 67 -11.64 5.48 5.91
N VAL A 68 -11.27 5.27 4.64
CA VAL A 68 -12.21 4.92 3.56
C VAL A 68 -11.66 3.73 2.77
N VAL A 69 -12.47 2.69 2.58
CA VAL A 69 -12.12 1.55 1.73
C VAL A 69 -13.10 1.43 0.58
N LEU A 70 -12.59 1.46 -0.64
CA LEU A 70 -13.33 1.40 -1.89
C LEU A 70 -13.07 0.07 -2.60
N ASP A 71 -14.11 -0.54 -3.17
CA ASP A 71 -13.94 -1.73 -4.00
C ASP A 71 -13.46 -1.31 -5.39
N TYR A 72 -12.27 -1.75 -5.77
CA TYR A 72 -11.69 -1.45 -7.10
C TYR A 72 -12.45 -2.09 -8.27
N HIS A 73 -13.41 -2.99 -8.00
CA HIS A 73 -14.31 -3.53 -9.03
C HIS A 73 -15.48 -2.58 -9.36
N ASP A 74 -15.77 -1.60 -8.49
CA ASP A 74 -16.78 -0.60 -8.76
C ASP A 74 -16.22 0.41 -9.77
N SER A 75 -16.93 0.67 -10.87
CA SER A 75 -16.44 1.54 -11.94
C SER A 75 -16.29 3.02 -11.53
N ASP A 76 -16.88 3.43 -10.42
CA ASP A 76 -16.89 4.79 -9.89
C ASP A 76 -15.92 5.01 -8.71
N TRP A 77 -15.08 4.03 -8.39
CA TRP A 77 -14.21 4.11 -7.21
C TRP A 77 -13.28 5.33 -7.22
N ILE A 78 -12.80 5.75 -8.40
CA ILE A 78 -11.94 6.94 -8.54
C ILE A 78 -12.70 8.20 -8.12
N SER A 79 -13.90 8.40 -8.65
CA SER A 79 -14.76 9.55 -8.33
C SER A 79 -15.08 9.60 -6.85
N ARG A 80 -15.36 8.44 -6.24
CA ARG A 80 -15.62 8.31 -4.80
C ARG A 80 -14.38 8.58 -3.96
N ALA A 81 -13.19 8.22 -4.45
CA ALA A 81 -11.95 8.57 -3.76
C ALA A 81 -11.74 10.10 -3.74
N VAL A 82 -11.95 10.76 -4.86
CA VAL A 82 -11.84 12.23 -4.95
C VAL A 82 -12.90 12.91 -4.07
N GLU A 83 -14.13 12.42 -4.05
CA GLU A 83 -15.20 12.92 -3.18
C GLU A 83 -14.85 12.75 -1.70
N ALA A 84 -14.33 11.58 -1.31
CA ALA A 84 -13.93 11.30 0.07
C ALA A 84 -12.79 12.20 0.56
N ALA A 85 -11.89 12.63 -0.33
CA ALA A 85 -10.81 13.57 0.00
C ALA A 85 -11.32 15.01 0.23
N GLY A 86 -12.54 15.33 -0.20
CA GLY A 86 -13.13 16.66 -0.02
C GLY A 86 -12.35 17.78 -0.71
N SER A 87 -12.43 18.99 -0.15
CA SER A 87 -11.84 20.19 -0.76
C SER A 87 -10.30 20.22 -0.79
N SER A 88 -9.65 19.45 0.07
CA SER A 88 -8.18 19.36 0.12
C SER A 88 -7.62 18.51 -1.04
N GLY A 89 -8.45 17.64 -1.63
CA GLY A 89 -8.04 16.70 -2.65
C GLY A 89 -7.11 15.61 -2.12
N ILE A 90 -6.59 14.77 -3.00
CA ILE A 90 -5.64 13.71 -2.69
C ILE A 90 -4.22 14.20 -2.99
N GLN A 91 -3.42 14.48 -1.95
CA GLN A 91 -2.07 15.04 -2.10
C GLN A 91 -1.03 13.96 -2.42
N ALA A 92 -1.24 12.72 -1.98
CA ALA A 92 -0.31 11.63 -2.16
C ALA A 92 -1.01 10.38 -2.70
N GLY A 93 -0.35 9.63 -3.58
CA GLY A 93 -0.84 8.37 -4.10
C GLY A 93 0.23 7.30 -4.03
N ALA A 94 -0.10 6.13 -3.50
CA ALA A 94 0.75 4.95 -3.52
C ALA A 94 0.10 3.87 -4.39
N ASN A 95 0.81 3.41 -5.43
CA ASN A 95 0.33 2.32 -6.27
C ASN A 95 1.11 1.02 -6.00
N ALA A 96 0.40 0.03 -5.47
CA ALA A 96 0.86 -1.33 -5.24
C ALA A 96 0.09 -2.38 -6.07
N ALA A 97 -0.74 -1.94 -7.03
CA ALA A 97 -1.50 -2.79 -7.93
C ALA A 97 -0.95 -2.69 -9.35
N GLN A 98 -0.68 -3.81 -9.99
CA GLN A 98 -0.14 -3.81 -11.34
C GLN A 98 -1.08 -3.10 -12.33
N GLY A 99 -0.56 -2.13 -13.07
CA GLY A 99 -1.31 -1.36 -14.06
C GLY A 99 -2.24 -0.29 -13.49
N GLY A 100 -2.22 -0.06 -12.17
CA GLY A 100 -3.08 0.91 -11.51
C GLY A 100 -2.54 2.35 -11.46
N GLU A 101 -1.35 2.59 -12.00
CA GLU A 101 -0.69 3.89 -11.98
C GLU A 101 -1.52 5.01 -12.62
N PRO A 102 -2.16 4.82 -13.79
CA PRO A 102 -2.96 5.87 -14.43
C PRO A 102 -4.18 6.28 -13.59
N ASP A 103 -4.82 5.31 -12.94
CA ASP A 103 -5.99 5.55 -12.11
C ASP A 103 -5.64 6.39 -10.89
N VAL A 104 -4.53 6.01 -10.20
CA VAL A 104 -4.04 6.77 -9.06
C VAL A 104 -3.62 8.17 -9.50
N LEU A 105 -2.86 8.30 -10.60
CA LEU A 105 -2.46 9.60 -11.15
C LEU A 105 -3.67 10.49 -11.43
N GLY A 106 -4.71 9.92 -12.05
CA GLY A 106 -5.95 10.63 -12.37
C GLY A 106 -6.72 11.15 -11.15
N ALA A 107 -6.60 10.47 -10.03
CA ALA A 107 -7.26 10.84 -8.78
C ALA A 107 -6.53 11.94 -7.97
N LEU A 108 -5.24 12.16 -8.23
CA LEU A 108 -4.44 13.12 -7.46
C LEU A 108 -4.80 14.57 -7.77
N ALA A 109 -4.68 15.42 -6.77
CA ALA A 109 -4.68 16.87 -6.93
C ALA A 109 -3.45 17.33 -7.73
N ASP A 110 -3.56 18.48 -8.40
CA ASP A 110 -2.43 19.11 -9.09
C ASP A 110 -1.29 19.42 -8.10
N GLY A 111 -0.06 19.15 -8.50
CA GLY A 111 1.11 19.30 -7.64
C GLY A 111 1.28 18.19 -6.59
N GLY A 112 0.43 17.17 -6.60
CA GLY A 112 0.53 16.01 -5.71
C GLY A 112 1.75 15.13 -5.98
N ARG A 113 1.80 13.95 -5.34
CA ARG A 113 2.93 13.01 -5.45
C ARG A 113 2.39 11.59 -5.66
N LEU A 114 2.98 10.86 -6.60
CA LEU A 114 2.72 9.44 -6.87
C LEU A 114 3.97 8.61 -6.60
N ALA A 115 3.87 7.59 -5.75
CA ALA A 115 4.87 6.55 -5.64
C ALA A 115 4.31 5.21 -6.17
N THR A 116 5.06 4.53 -7.03
CA THR A 116 4.68 3.20 -7.55
C THR A 116 5.78 2.18 -7.28
N ILE A 117 5.36 0.92 -7.06
CA ILE A 117 6.26 -0.22 -6.82
C ILE A 117 6.07 -1.34 -7.88
N THR A 118 5.21 -1.14 -8.86
CA THR A 118 4.73 -2.23 -9.74
C THR A 118 5.14 -2.12 -11.20
N GLY A 119 5.86 -1.10 -11.60
CA GLY A 119 6.25 -0.99 -12.99
C GLY A 119 6.84 0.34 -13.41
N ALA A 120 6.81 0.62 -14.71
CA ALA A 120 7.23 1.90 -15.23
C ALA A 120 6.21 2.98 -14.85
N PRO A 121 6.64 4.08 -14.22
CA PRO A 121 5.72 5.15 -13.86
C PRO A 121 5.16 5.81 -15.13
N PRO A 122 3.92 6.36 -15.08
CA PRO A 122 3.37 7.15 -16.16
C PRO A 122 4.19 8.43 -16.35
N PRO A 123 4.06 9.12 -17.49
CA PRO A 123 4.64 10.45 -17.66
C PRO A 123 4.11 11.42 -16.60
N ALA A 124 4.97 12.29 -16.08
CA ALA A 124 4.55 13.33 -15.16
C ALA A 124 3.63 14.35 -15.84
N GLU A 125 2.55 14.71 -15.17
CA GLU A 125 1.59 15.71 -15.63
C GLU A 125 1.06 16.53 -14.46
N ARG A 126 0.38 17.64 -14.71
CA ARG A 126 -0.26 18.50 -13.69
C ARG A 126 0.65 18.90 -12.53
N GLY A 127 1.98 18.94 -12.75
CA GLY A 127 2.97 19.22 -11.70
C GLY A 127 3.13 18.11 -10.67
N ILE A 128 2.58 16.92 -10.91
CA ILE A 128 2.65 15.78 -9.99
C ILE A 128 4.07 15.21 -10.00
N GLY A 129 4.67 15.10 -8.81
CA GLY A 129 5.94 14.39 -8.61
C GLY A 129 5.74 12.89 -8.69
N ILE A 130 6.63 12.18 -9.43
CA ILE A 130 6.51 10.72 -9.60
C ILE A 130 7.77 10.03 -9.11
N ALA A 131 7.62 9.09 -8.18
CA ALA A 131 8.67 8.22 -7.67
C ALA A 131 8.41 6.76 -8.07
N ASN A 132 9.37 6.12 -8.73
CA ASN A 132 9.39 4.67 -8.90
C ASN A 132 10.27 4.08 -7.80
N VAL A 133 9.65 3.43 -6.82
CA VAL A 133 10.35 2.97 -5.62
C VAL A 133 10.87 1.55 -5.83
N TYR A 134 12.17 1.45 -5.98
CA TYR A 134 12.89 0.19 -5.89
C TYR A 134 13.52 0.10 -4.50
N ILE A 135 13.16 -0.95 -3.78
CA ILE A 135 13.68 -1.18 -2.43
C ILE A 135 15.20 -1.12 -2.41
N ARG A 136 15.76 -0.36 -1.47
CA ARG A 136 17.18 -0.40 -1.10
C ARG A 136 17.35 -1.02 0.30
N PRO A 137 18.45 -1.76 0.53
CA PRO A 137 18.75 -2.26 1.87
C PRO A 137 18.96 -1.08 2.84
N ASP A 138 18.25 -1.11 3.98
CA ASP A 138 18.40 -0.15 5.06
C ASP A 138 18.20 -0.86 6.41
N GLY A 139 19.33 -1.12 7.09
CA GLY A 139 19.30 -1.85 8.36
C GLY A 139 18.71 -1.05 9.51
N ASP A 140 18.78 0.28 9.47
CA ASP A 140 18.24 1.14 10.53
C ASP A 140 16.72 1.26 10.39
N GLN A 141 16.21 1.51 9.18
CA GLN A 141 14.76 1.45 8.91
C GLN A 141 14.19 0.07 9.29
N LEU A 142 14.86 -1.01 8.89
CA LEU A 142 14.38 -2.37 9.20
C LEU A 142 14.35 -2.65 10.71
N ARG A 143 15.32 -2.15 11.46
CA ARG A 143 15.35 -2.31 12.92
C ARG A 143 14.19 -1.59 13.59
N LEU A 144 13.85 -0.37 13.14
CA LEU A 144 12.70 0.38 13.65
C LEU A 144 11.37 -0.31 13.33
N LEU A 145 11.21 -0.82 12.11
CA LEU A 145 10.02 -1.57 11.70
C LEU A 145 9.88 -2.88 12.50
N ALA A 146 10.99 -3.59 12.73
CA ALA A 146 10.98 -4.81 13.54
C ALA A 146 10.64 -4.52 15.01
N ALA A 147 11.10 -3.41 15.57
CA ALA A 147 10.72 -2.98 16.91
C ALA A 147 9.22 -2.63 16.96
N SER A 148 8.69 -1.92 15.98
CA SER A 148 7.25 -1.61 15.90
C SER A 148 6.39 -2.87 15.77
N LEU A 149 6.86 -3.89 15.04
CA LEU A 149 6.21 -5.19 14.96
C LEU A 149 6.21 -5.90 16.32
N ALA A 150 7.34 -5.91 17.03
CA ALA A 150 7.45 -6.51 18.35
C ALA A 150 6.56 -5.81 19.41
N ASP A 151 6.38 -4.49 19.27
CA ASP A 151 5.51 -3.68 20.12
C ASP A 151 4.02 -3.77 19.76
N GLY A 152 3.66 -4.53 18.71
CA GLY A 152 2.28 -4.63 18.20
C GLY A 152 1.74 -3.35 17.55
N LYS A 153 2.63 -2.44 17.14
CA LYS A 153 2.31 -1.19 16.44
C LYS A 153 2.38 -1.31 14.92
N PHE A 154 2.83 -2.44 14.44
CA PHE A 154 2.92 -2.80 13.03
C PHE A 154 2.60 -4.28 12.88
N HIS A 155 1.86 -4.66 11.84
CA HIS A 155 1.31 -6.00 11.71
C HIS A 155 1.77 -6.69 10.42
N VAL A 156 1.91 -8.00 10.51
CA VAL A 156 2.14 -8.88 9.34
C VAL A 156 1.09 -9.98 9.38
N ASP A 157 0.08 -9.84 8.55
CA ASP A 157 -0.94 -10.86 8.44
C ASP A 157 -0.44 -12.05 7.61
N ILE A 158 -0.71 -13.25 8.10
CA ILE A 158 -0.40 -14.51 7.41
C ILE A 158 -1.72 -15.16 6.98
N ASP A 159 -1.91 -15.33 5.68
CA ASP A 159 -3.09 -16.01 5.10
C ASP A 159 -2.97 -17.53 5.20
N ALA A 160 -1.76 -18.06 4.98
CA ALA A 160 -1.47 -19.49 5.08
C ALA A 160 0.01 -19.77 5.27
N SER A 161 0.32 -20.86 5.99
CA SER A 161 1.67 -21.43 6.11
C SER A 161 1.71 -22.82 5.48
N TYR A 162 2.81 -23.13 4.79
CA TYR A 162 3.05 -24.44 4.16
C TYR A 162 4.46 -24.90 4.51
N PRO A 163 4.70 -26.22 4.66
CA PRO A 163 6.06 -26.74 4.74
C PRO A 163 6.78 -26.51 3.40
N LEU A 164 8.11 -26.48 3.38
CA LEU A 164 8.89 -26.32 2.13
C LEU A 164 8.51 -27.36 1.07
N THR A 165 8.14 -28.59 1.46
CA THR A 165 7.64 -29.61 0.54
C THR A 165 6.32 -29.26 -0.14
N GLY A 166 5.53 -28.36 0.45
CA GLY A 166 4.28 -27.81 -0.08
C GLY A 166 4.45 -26.49 -0.84
N ALA A 167 5.66 -26.12 -1.25
CA ALA A 167 5.93 -24.84 -1.92
C ALA A 167 5.09 -24.60 -3.18
N ALA A 168 4.80 -25.63 -3.96
CA ALA A 168 3.95 -25.53 -5.15
C ALA A 168 2.50 -25.12 -4.79
N GLU A 169 1.96 -25.66 -3.69
CA GLU A 169 0.63 -25.32 -3.19
C GLU A 169 0.60 -23.88 -2.64
N GLY A 170 1.65 -23.51 -1.88
CA GLY A 170 1.83 -22.15 -1.40
C GLY A 170 1.90 -21.13 -2.52
N LEU A 171 2.65 -21.41 -3.59
CA LEU A 171 2.71 -20.56 -4.78
C LEU A 171 1.35 -20.46 -5.48
N ALA A 172 0.65 -21.58 -5.65
CA ALA A 172 -0.69 -21.60 -6.24
C ALA A 172 -1.69 -20.77 -5.40
N ARG A 173 -1.58 -20.79 -4.08
CA ARG A 173 -2.38 -19.96 -3.18
C ARG A 173 -2.08 -18.48 -3.38
N ALA A 174 -0.80 -18.10 -3.43
CA ALA A 174 -0.37 -16.73 -3.63
C ALA A 174 -0.84 -16.15 -4.97
N THR A 175 -0.72 -16.92 -6.05
CA THR A 175 -1.12 -16.49 -7.40
C THR A 175 -2.64 -16.38 -7.61
N LYS A 176 -3.44 -17.13 -6.83
CA LYS A 176 -4.90 -17.02 -6.85
C LYS A 176 -5.46 -15.83 -6.07
N GLY A 177 -4.61 -14.97 -5.50
CA GLY A 177 -5.01 -13.81 -4.71
C GLY A 177 -5.15 -14.15 -3.23
N ALA A 178 -4.02 -14.39 -2.57
CA ALA A 178 -3.97 -14.50 -1.11
C ALA A 178 -4.38 -13.17 -0.46
N ARG A 179 -5.10 -13.27 0.68
CA ARG A 179 -5.58 -12.07 1.41
C ARG A 179 -4.50 -11.39 2.23
N ALA A 180 -3.39 -12.08 2.44
CA ALA A 180 -2.24 -11.65 3.20
C ALA A 180 -1.01 -12.46 2.78
N ALA A 181 0.02 -12.51 3.60
CA ALA A 181 1.24 -13.23 3.29
C ALA A 181 1.04 -14.76 3.26
N VAL A 182 1.62 -15.43 2.27
CA VAL A 182 1.78 -16.89 2.27
C VAL A 182 3.21 -17.21 2.68
N VAL A 183 3.37 -18.05 3.71
CA VAL A 183 4.66 -18.38 4.30
C VAL A 183 5.04 -19.83 4.00
N LEU A 184 6.32 -20.07 3.73
CA LEU A 184 6.91 -21.40 3.72
C LEU A 184 7.75 -21.57 4.99
N GLU A 185 7.51 -22.66 5.70
CA GLU A 185 8.22 -23.04 6.92
C GLU A 185 9.23 -24.15 6.62
N PRO A 186 10.45 -24.13 7.22
CA PRO A 186 11.46 -25.16 7.05
C PRO A 186 10.99 -26.53 7.52
#